data_582de3d091e5b687fc3ea4763f78b840
#
_entry.id   582de3d091e5b687fc3ea4763f78b840
#
_cell.length_a   1.000
_cell.length_b   1.000
_cell.length_c   1.000
_cell.angle_alpha   90.00
_cell.angle_beta   90.00
_cell.angle_gamma   90.00
#
_symmetry.space_group_name_H-M   'P 1'
#
loop_
_entity.id
_entity.type
_entity.pdbx_description
1 polymer ?
#
loop_
_entity_poly.entity_id
_entity_poly.type
_entity_poly.pdbx_seq_one_letter_code
_entity_poly.pdbx_strand_id
1 'polypeptide(L)'
;MQELAAKHAGLLVTIGVFALLLIMIMTCISSCGAMFSEGMSTTMAGSYMSVPAEIDAADLAFSELEMELQKEINAIETDYPDYDEYRYNLDAIGHDPFALISYLSAVHTEFTAAEVQSEVESLFDEMYELTLTPTTETRTRTVTKTGTRTVTDPVTGEETEEEYEYEEEEEYTVTILDVTLTAVDLNVVVAGHMNEEQKEIYALYNETHGLVQQFYTPLDLYWYNYVSSYYGYRINPVTGEEQFHRGVDIAVPTGTQVLASMDGTVTTATYDASYGNYVVIEKDGYITKYAHMDTLSVSTGQVVTHGTVIGTTGNTGSSTGSHLHIECLYNGDIITRYLF
;
A
#
# COMPACT_ATOMS: atom_id res chain seq x y z
N MET A 1 30.87 -28.09 -26.48
CA MET A 1 31.28 -26.84 -25.80
C MET A 1 31.24 -25.62 -26.74
N GLN A 2 31.72 -25.71 -27.99
CA GLN A 2 31.67 -24.56 -28.94
C GLN A 2 30.27 -24.21 -29.45
N GLU A 3 29.35 -25.16 -29.53
CA GLU A 3 27.93 -24.89 -29.94
C GLU A 3 27.09 -24.22 -28.83
N LEU A 4 27.38 -24.51 -27.57
CA LEU A 4 26.72 -23.88 -26.44
C LEU A 4 27.16 -22.40 -26.29
N ALA A 5 28.43 -22.13 -26.53
CA ALA A 5 28.99 -20.77 -26.50
C ALA A 5 28.42 -19.86 -27.61
N ALA A 6 28.13 -20.42 -28.80
CA ALA A 6 27.53 -19.66 -29.89
C ALA A 6 26.06 -19.35 -29.70
N LYS A 7 25.33 -20.20 -28.98
CA LYS A 7 23.87 -20.03 -28.68
C LYS A 7 23.59 -18.96 -27.63
N HIS A 8 24.57 -18.70 -26.76
CA HIS A 8 24.47 -17.73 -25.68
C HIS A 8 25.48 -16.58 -25.80
N ALA A 9 26.04 -16.35 -26.99
CA ALA A 9 27.04 -15.29 -27.20
C ALA A 9 26.48 -13.89 -26.84
N GLY A 10 25.20 -13.62 -27.13
CA GLY A 10 24.53 -12.38 -26.74
C GLY A 10 24.47 -12.23 -25.25
N LEU A 11 24.00 -13.26 -24.55
CA LEU A 11 23.88 -13.31 -23.10
C LEU A 11 25.23 -13.12 -22.41
N LEU A 12 26.25 -13.82 -22.86
CA LEU A 12 27.61 -13.69 -22.33
C LEU A 12 28.23 -12.30 -22.56
N VAL A 13 27.88 -11.63 -23.65
CA VAL A 13 28.27 -10.24 -23.89
C VAL A 13 27.52 -9.28 -22.96
N THR A 14 26.23 -9.48 -22.78
CA THR A 14 25.41 -8.65 -21.90
C THR A 14 25.85 -8.80 -20.43
N ILE A 15 26.05 -10.04 -19.96
CA ILE A 15 26.60 -10.32 -18.62
C ILE A 15 28.02 -9.74 -18.49
N GLY A 16 28.84 -9.85 -19.51
CA GLY A 16 30.20 -9.29 -19.53
C GLY A 16 30.21 -7.76 -19.46
N VAL A 17 29.28 -7.09 -20.16
CA VAL A 17 29.13 -5.63 -20.12
C VAL A 17 28.58 -5.19 -18.74
N PHE A 18 27.61 -5.92 -18.20
CA PHE A 18 27.08 -5.65 -16.86
C PHE A 18 28.12 -5.88 -15.76
N ALA A 19 28.91 -6.96 -15.84
CA ALA A 19 30.02 -7.22 -14.91
C ALA A 19 31.13 -6.16 -15.06
N LEU A 20 31.42 -5.66 -16.27
CA LEU A 20 32.37 -4.57 -16.52
C LEU A 20 31.85 -3.23 -15.97
N LEU A 21 30.54 -2.95 -16.11
CA LEU A 21 29.89 -1.77 -15.52
C LEU A 21 29.92 -1.84 -13.99
N LEU A 22 29.62 -2.99 -13.40
CA LEU A 22 29.73 -3.22 -11.95
C LEU A 22 31.20 -3.07 -11.47
N ILE A 23 32.17 -3.58 -12.21
CA ILE A 23 33.59 -3.42 -11.89
C ILE A 23 34.03 -1.96 -12.08
N MET A 24 33.56 -1.24 -13.07
CA MET A 24 33.83 0.20 -13.22
C MET A 24 33.22 1.01 -12.09
N ILE A 25 32.00 0.71 -11.67
CA ILE A 25 31.36 1.33 -10.52
C ILE A 25 32.14 1.02 -9.24
N MET A 26 32.53 -0.24 -9.04
CA MET A 26 33.35 -0.67 -7.89
C MET A 26 34.75 -0.05 -7.91
N THR A 27 35.36 0.18 -9.06
CA THR A 27 36.68 0.84 -9.16
C THR A 27 36.60 2.35 -9.00
N CYS A 28 35.51 3.00 -9.41
CA CYS A 28 35.24 4.40 -9.08
C CYS A 28 35.02 4.63 -7.58
N ILE A 29 34.35 3.69 -6.91
CA ILE A 29 34.16 3.69 -5.46
C ILE A 29 35.49 3.42 -4.73
N SER A 30 36.35 2.56 -5.30
CA SER A 30 37.65 2.22 -4.71
C SER A 30 38.70 3.35 -4.80
N SER A 31 38.55 4.29 -5.76
CA SER A 31 39.44 5.46 -5.87
C SER A 31 39.05 6.63 -4.96
N CYS A 32 37.88 6.58 -4.31
CA CYS A 32 37.46 7.45 -3.19
C CYS A 32 37.69 6.77 -1.82
N GLY A 33 38.82 6.09 -1.69
CA GLY A 33 39.17 5.34 -0.48
C GLY A 33 39.53 6.23 0.69
N ALA A 34 38.54 6.60 1.48
CA ALA A 34 38.65 6.87 2.93
C ALA A 34 37.29 7.24 3.48
N MET A 35 36.45 6.28 3.78
CA MET A 35 35.38 6.31 4.84
C MET A 35 34.47 5.09 4.73
N PHE A 36 35.04 3.91 4.91
CA PHE A 36 34.26 2.70 5.11
C PHE A 36 34.59 2.11 6.48
N SER A 37 33.94 2.63 7.50
CA SER A 37 33.67 1.88 8.71
C SER A 37 32.42 2.46 9.37
N GLU A 38 31.47 1.56 9.62
CA GLU A 38 30.23 1.71 10.36
C GLU A 38 28.97 2.00 9.52
N GLY A 39 28.16 0.96 9.33
CA GLY A 39 26.76 1.02 8.94
C GLY A 39 26.52 1.08 7.44
N MET A 40 26.49 -0.09 6.79
CA MET A 40 26.13 -0.18 5.36
C MET A 40 24.67 0.17 5.14
N SER A 41 24.41 1.30 4.55
CA SER A 41 23.39 1.46 3.53
C SER A 41 24.05 2.17 2.36
N THR A 42 24.42 1.44 1.35
CA THR A 42 25.01 1.97 0.14
C THR A 42 23.95 2.25 -0.89
N THR A 43 23.89 3.46 -1.30
CA THR A 43 23.20 3.98 -2.45
C THR A 43 23.72 3.34 -3.72
N MET A 44 22.88 2.72 -4.50
CA MET A 44 23.14 2.50 -5.91
C MET A 44 22.46 3.60 -6.72
N ALA A 45 23.19 4.21 -7.65
CA ALA A 45 22.63 5.07 -8.67
C ALA A 45 21.58 4.28 -9.43
N GLY A 46 20.41 4.88 -9.66
CA GLY A 46 19.24 4.22 -10.21
C GLY A 46 19.61 3.26 -11.33
N SER A 47 19.35 1.99 -11.09
CA SER A 47 19.57 0.94 -12.08
C SER A 47 18.46 0.91 -13.12
N TYR A 48 17.36 1.59 -12.86
CA TYR A 48 16.28 1.75 -13.83
C TYR A 48 16.70 2.72 -14.94
N MET A 49 16.55 2.27 -16.18
CA MET A 49 16.96 3.03 -17.36
C MET A 49 15.93 4.06 -17.80
N SER A 50 14.66 3.84 -17.45
CA SER A 50 13.57 4.75 -17.79
C SER A 50 13.67 6.07 -17.02
N VAL A 51 13.13 7.13 -17.61
CA VAL A 51 13.07 8.45 -16.99
C VAL A 51 12.21 8.38 -15.73
N PRO A 52 12.64 8.94 -14.59
CA PRO A 52 11.88 8.88 -13.33
C PRO A 52 10.41 9.30 -13.46
N ALA A 53 10.09 10.30 -14.27
CA ALA A 53 8.72 10.74 -14.49
C ALA A 53 7.84 9.69 -15.18
N GLU A 54 8.42 8.86 -16.06
CA GLU A 54 7.70 7.76 -16.73
C GLU A 54 7.50 6.57 -15.81
N ILE A 55 8.49 6.29 -14.96
CA ILE A 55 8.38 5.29 -13.89
C ILE A 55 7.26 5.69 -12.94
N ASP A 56 7.26 6.96 -12.49
CA ASP A 56 6.24 7.54 -11.65
C ASP A 56 4.84 7.41 -12.27
N ALA A 57 4.72 7.75 -13.53
CA ALA A 57 3.43 7.72 -14.22
C ALA A 57 2.88 6.29 -14.37
N ALA A 58 3.74 5.29 -14.58
CA ALA A 58 3.31 3.89 -14.67
C ALA A 58 2.78 3.35 -13.33
N ASP A 59 3.48 3.65 -12.23
CA ASP A 59 3.06 3.26 -10.88
C ASP A 59 1.79 4.00 -10.43
N LEU A 60 1.68 5.29 -10.76
CA LEU A 60 0.47 6.06 -10.49
C LEU A 60 -0.75 5.53 -11.26
N ALA A 61 -0.55 5.06 -12.49
CA ALA A 61 -1.63 4.44 -13.25
C ALA A 61 -2.13 3.16 -12.57
N PHE A 62 -1.26 2.33 -11.99
CA PHE A 62 -1.67 1.17 -11.21
C PHE A 62 -2.43 1.58 -9.94
N SER A 63 -1.91 2.56 -9.21
CA SER A 63 -2.58 3.10 -8.01
C SER A 63 -3.96 3.68 -8.32
N GLU A 64 -4.16 4.28 -9.50
CA GLU A 64 -5.45 4.80 -9.94
C GLU A 64 -6.46 3.67 -10.17
N LEU A 65 -6.05 2.54 -10.77
CA LEU A 65 -6.90 1.35 -10.92
C LEU A 65 -7.31 0.77 -9.56
N GLU A 66 -6.39 0.70 -8.60
CA GLU A 66 -6.69 0.25 -7.23
C GLU A 66 -7.69 1.18 -6.53
N MET A 67 -7.55 2.48 -6.73
CA MET A 67 -8.51 3.46 -6.21
C MET A 67 -9.90 3.29 -6.85
N GLU A 68 -9.98 3.04 -8.17
CA GLU A 68 -11.26 2.80 -8.85
C GLU A 68 -11.92 1.50 -8.33
N LEU A 69 -11.16 0.43 -8.15
CA LEU A 69 -11.67 -0.83 -7.54
C LEU A 69 -12.22 -0.57 -6.12
N GLN A 70 -11.52 0.21 -5.32
CA GLN A 70 -12.01 0.56 -3.98
C GLN A 70 -13.31 1.36 -4.02
N LYS A 71 -13.47 2.26 -4.99
CA LYS A 71 -14.72 3.01 -5.20
C LYS A 71 -15.87 2.08 -5.62
N GLU A 72 -15.59 1.15 -6.54
CA GLU A 72 -16.56 0.16 -6.97
C GLU A 72 -17.08 -0.64 -5.77
N ILE A 73 -16.19 -1.14 -4.92
CA ILE A 73 -16.55 -1.86 -3.69
C ILE A 73 -17.39 -0.99 -2.76
N ASN A 74 -17.00 0.26 -2.58
CA ASN A 74 -17.72 1.20 -1.70
C ASN A 74 -19.12 1.58 -2.25
N ALA A 75 -19.35 1.45 -3.55
CA ALA A 75 -20.62 1.77 -4.19
C ALA A 75 -21.61 0.58 -4.22
N ILE A 76 -21.19 -0.65 -3.89
CA ILE A 76 -21.98 -1.88 -4.05
C ILE A 76 -23.37 -1.78 -3.41
N GLU A 77 -23.48 -1.30 -2.19
CA GLU A 77 -24.79 -1.18 -1.51
C GLU A 77 -25.72 -0.14 -2.18
N THR A 78 -25.15 0.83 -2.88
CA THR A 78 -25.88 1.82 -3.66
C THR A 78 -26.27 1.30 -5.03
N ASP A 79 -25.39 0.54 -5.68
CA ASP A 79 -25.58 0.05 -7.05
C ASP A 79 -26.46 -1.21 -7.09
N TYR A 80 -26.50 -1.97 -5.98
CA TYR A 80 -27.29 -3.19 -5.81
C TYR A 80 -28.23 -3.10 -4.59
N PRO A 81 -29.20 -2.18 -4.56
CA PRO A 81 -29.99 -1.87 -3.34
C PRO A 81 -31.05 -2.92 -2.98
N ASP A 82 -31.24 -3.96 -3.79
CA ASP A 82 -32.34 -4.91 -3.67
C ASP A 82 -32.03 -6.13 -2.75
N TYR A 83 -30.92 -6.08 -2.01
CA TYR A 83 -30.52 -7.12 -1.06
C TYR A 83 -30.79 -6.69 0.37
N ASP A 84 -31.21 -7.66 1.20
CA ASP A 84 -31.45 -7.43 2.63
C ASP A 84 -30.16 -7.34 3.43
N GLU A 85 -29.10 -8.05 3.01
CA GLU A 85 -27.80 -8.10 3.66
C GLU A 85 -26.67 -8.12 2.63
N TYR A 86 -25.51 -7.55 3.04
CA TYR A 86 -24.27 -7.60 2.28
C TYR A 86 -23.19 -8.25 3.16
N ARG A 87 -22.45 -9.20 2.59
CA ARG A 87 -21.36 -9.91 3.28
C ARG A 87 -20.07 -9.70 2.52
N TYR A 88 -19.13 -9.04 3.17
CA TYR A 88 -17.85 -8.72 2.57
C TYR A 88 -16.76 -9.68 3.04
N ASN A 89 -16.05 -10.27 2.08
CA ASN A 89 -14.81 -11.03 2.27
C ASN A 89 -13.77 -10.46 1.31
N LEU A 90 -13.00 -9.48 1.78
CA LEU A 90 -12.14 -8.66 0.94
C LEU A 90 -10.69 -8.85 1.36
N ASP A 91 -9.86 -9.24 0.38
CA ASP A 91 -8.42 -9.12 0.50
C ASP A 91 -8.00 -7.64 0.44
N ALA A 92 -6.79 -7.33 0.88
CA ALA A 92 -6.26 -5.97 0.87
C ALA A 92 -6.00 -5.50 -0.56
N ILE A 93 -6.34 -4.25 -0.85
CA ILE A 93 -5.97 -3.56 -2.09
C ILE A 93 -4.67 -2.81 -1.86
N GLY A 94 -3.70 -3.03 -2.72
CA GLY A 94 -2.39 -2.39 -2.70
C GLY A 94 -1.33 -3.29 -3.33
N HIS A 95 -0.42 -2.70 -4.08
CA HIS A 95 0.70 -3.40 -4.70
C HIS A 95 2.04 -2.92 -4.13
N ASP A 96 3.09 -3.67 -4.40
CA ASP A 96 4.46 -3.26 -4.16
C ASP A 96 4.97 -2.47 -5.38
N PRO A 97 5.22 -1.15 -5.27
CA PRO A 97 5.71 -0.33 -6.38
C PRO A 97 7.05 -0.83 -6.93
N PHE A 98 7.90 -1.40 -6.08
CA PHE A 98 9.19 -1.94 -6.51
C PHE A 98 9.03 -3.20 -7.34
N ALA A 99 8.04 -4.04 -7.03
CA ALA A 99 7.72 -5.20 -7.83
C ALA A 99 7.25 -4.79 -9.24
N LEU A 100 6.37 -3.80 -9.35
CA LEU A 100 5.90 -3.29 -10.64
C LEU A 100 7.04 -2.68 -11.46
N ILE A 101 7.79 -1.74 -10.88
CA ILE A 101 8.87 -1.01 -11.57
C ILE A 101 10.00 -1.96 -11.96
N SER A 102 10.36 -2.90 -11.07
CA SER A 102 11.40 -3.90 -11.36
C SER A 102 10.99 -4.82 -12.51
N TYR A 103 9.71 -5.21 -12.55
CA TYR A 103 9.16 -6.01 -13.64
C TYR A 103 9.20 -5.26 -14.97
N LEU A 104 8.63 -4.05 -15.04
CA LEU A 104 8.60 -3.24 -16.25
C LEU A 104 10.03 -2.97 -16.77
N SER A 105 10.97 -2.69 -15.86
CA SER A 105 12.38 -2.47 -16.21
C SER A 105 13.08 -3.75 -16.66
N ALA A 106 12.73 -4.91 -16.14
CA ALA A 106 13.30 -6.19 -16.55
C ALA A 106 12.78 -6.63 -17.92
N VAL A 107 11.55 -6.27 -18.26
CA VAL A 107 10.91 -6.65 -19.53
C VAL A 107 11.29 -5.68 -20.66
N HIS A 108 11.20 -4.37 -20.39
CA HIS A 108 11.34 -3.32 -21.43
C HIS A 108 12.70 -2.62 -21.42
N THR A 109 13.49 -2.75 -20.34
CA THR A 109 14.75 -2.04 -20.12
C THR A 109 14.53 -0.53 -19.94
N GLU A 110 13.96 0.15 -20.95
CA GLU A 110 13.54 1.56 -20.96
C GLU A 110 12.10 1.60 -21.50
N PHE A 111 11.22 2.36 -20.86
CA PHE A 111 9.81 2.48 -21.25
C PHE A 111 9.27 3.88 -20.95
N THR A 112 8.17 4.23 -21.63
CA THR A 112 7.28 5.31 -21.23
C THR A 112 6.01 4.73 -20.62
N ALA A 113 5.33 5.47 -19.73
CA ALA A 113 4.08 5.04 -19.13
C ALA A 113 3.01 4.70 -20.18
N ALA A 114 2.97 5.44 -21.28
CA ALA A 114 2.02 5.19 -22.37
C ALA A 114 2.28 3.86 -23.10
N GLU A 115 3.53 3.42 -23.22
CA GLU A 115 3.88 2.15 -23.85
C GLU A 115 3.48 0.95 -23.00
N VAL A 116 3.52 1.10 -21.67
CA VAL A 116 3.24 0.00 -20.73
C VAL A 116 1.82 0.04 -20.15
N GLN A 117 1.01 1.04 -20.50
CA GLN A 117 -0.34 1.24 -19.95
C GLN A 117 -1.21 -0.03 -20.04
N SER A 118 -1.29 -0.67 -21.20
CA SER A 118 -2.09 -1.87 -21.37
C SER A 118 -1.56 -3.09 -20.60
N GLU A 119 -0.27 -3.12 -20.34
CA GLU A 119 0.36 -4.16 -19.54
C GLU A 119 0.08 -3.93 -18.05
N VAL A 120 0.16 -2.71 -17.58
CA VAL A 120 -0.25 -2.29 -16.22
C VAL A 120 -1.71 -2.69 -15.95
N GLU A 121 -2.63 -2.40 -16.89
CA GLU A 121 -4.03 -2.81 -16.81
C GLU A 121 -4.20 -4.34 -16.75
N SER A 122 -3.44 -5.09 -17.58
CA SER A 122 -3.50 -6.55 -17.58
C SER A 122 -3.00 -7.16 -16.27
N LEU A 123 -1.92 -6.63 -15.72
CA LEU A 123 -1.39 -7.08 -14.43
C LEU A 123 -2.38 -6.81 -13.28
N PHE A 124 -3.07 -5.67 -13.33
CA PHE A 124 -4.12 -5.34 -12.39
C PHE A 124 -5.29 -6.34 -12.48
N ASP A 125 -5.75 -6.65 -13.68
CA ASP A 125 -6.84 -7.62 -13.91
C ASP A 125 -6.46 -9.04 -13.46
N GLU A 126 -5.17 -9.40 -13.53
CA GLU A 126 -4.68 -10.69 -13.04
C GLU A 126 -4.46 -10.70 -11.53
N MET A 127 -4.23 -9.53 -10.92
CA MET A 127 -4.00 -9.40 -9.49
C MET A 127 -5.30 -9.40 -8.69
N TYR A 128 -6.38 -8.81 -9.21
CA TYR A 128 -7.63 -8.63 -8.49
C TYR A 128 -8.82 -9.29 -9.19
N GLU A 129 -9.60 -10.03 -8.42
CA GLU A 129 -10.89 -10.60 -8.88
C GLU A 129 -11.98 -10.20 -7.88
N LEU A 130 -12.89 -9.31 -8.29
CA LEU A 130 -14.08 -8.94 -7.55
C LEU A 130 -15.26 -9.79 -8.00
N THR A 131 -15.85 -10.55 -7.09
CA THR A 131 -16.99 -11.45 -7.36
C THR A 131 -18.18 -11.05 -6.49
N LEU A 132 -19.35 -10.88 -7.14
CA LEU A 132 -20.63 -10.61 -6.50
C LEU A 132 -21.51 -11.87 -6.64
N THR A 133 -21.84 -12.52 -5.52
CA THR A 133 -22.61 -13.76 -5.51
C THR A 133 -23.93 -13.58 -4.77
N PRO A 134 -25.08 -13.55 -5.48
CA PRO A 134 -26.40 -13.55 -4.85
C PRO A 134 -26.68 -14.87 -4.14
N THR A 135 -27.06 -14.82 -2.88
CA THR A 135 -27.48 -15.98 -2.10
C THR A 135 -28.79 -15.70 -1.35
N THR A 136 -29.44 -16.73 -0.85
CA THR A 136 -30.65 -16.60 -0.03
C THR A 136 -30.57 -17.53 1.16
N GLU A 137 -31.04 -17.05 2.30
CA GLU A 137 -31.19 -17.84 3.52
C GLU A 137 -32.65 -17.81 4.01
N THR A 138 -33.16 -18.96 4.43
CA THR A 138 -34.43 -19.03 5.14
C THR A 138 -34.16 -18.91 6.64
N ARG A 139 -34.80 -17.95 7.27
CA ARG A 139 -34.70 -17.69 8.73
C ARG A 139 -36.08 -17.75 9.37
N THR A 140 -36.13 -18.03 10.65
CA THR A 140 -37.35 -17.98 11.46
C THR A 140 -37.36 -16.74 12.33
N ARG A 141 -38.55 -16.16 12.47
CA ARG A 141 -38.82 -15.08 13.42
C ARG A 141 -40.09 -15.38 14.22
N THR A 142 -40.12 -14.98 15.45
CA THR A 142 -41.34 -15.03 16.25
C THR A 142 -42.18 -13.80 15.96
N VAL A 143 -43.41 -14.00 15.56
CA VAL A 143 -44.41 -12.94 15.31
C VAL A 143 -45.55 -13.08 16.29
N THR A 144 -45.99 -11.96 16.87
CA THR A 144 -47.19 -11.93 17.70
C THR A 144 -48.42 -11.80 16.83
N LYS A 145 -49.33 -12.76 16.90
CA LYS A 145 -50.60 -12.74 16.18
C LYS A 145 -51.76 -12.60 17.18
N THR A 146 -52.83 -11.99 16.72
CA THR A 146 -54.07 -11.87 17.50
C THR A 146 -55.04 -12.95 17.05
N GLY A 147 -55.53 -13.75 17.96
CA GLY A 147 -56.59 -14.73 17.75
C GLY A 147 -57.83 -14.35 18.57
N THR A 148 -58.98 -14.88 18.16
CA THR A 148 -60.23 -14.78 18.97
C THR A 148 -60.55 -16.12 19.60
N ARG A 149 -60.97 -16.12 20.86
CA ARG A 149 -61.48 -17.30 21.56
C ARG A 149 -62.84 -17.01 22.15
N THR A 150 -63.74 -17.98 22.08
CA THR A 150 -65.02 -17.88 22.74
C THR A 150 -64.84 -18.23 24.20
N VAL A 151 -65.21 -17.31 25.10
CA VAL A 151 -65.22 -17.53 26.54
C VAL A 151 -66.66 -17.57 27.00
N THR A 152 -67.04 -18.67 27.65
CA THR A 152 -68.40 -18.84 28.22
C THR A 152 -68.39 -18.43 29.68
N ASP A 153 -69.22 -17.48 30.04
CA ASP A 153 -69.40 -17.08 31.47
C ASP A 153 -69.97 -18.29 32.24
N PRO A 154 -69.28 -18.78 33.28
CA PRO A 154 -69.70 -19.97 34.02
C PRO A 154 -70.93 -19.76 34.87
N VAL A 155 -71.45 -18.53 35.07
CA VAL A 155 -72.64 -18.21 35.87
C VAL A 155 -73.84 -17.95 35.01
N THR A 156 -73.67 -17.25 33.85
CA THR A 156 -74.78 -16.86 32.98
C THR A 156 -74.93 -17.75 31.78
N GLY A 157 -73.86 -18.50 31.36
CA GLY A 157 -73.87 -19.32 30.20
C GLY A 157 -73.71 -18.50 28.87
N GLU A 158 -73.52 -17.19 28.98
CA GLU A 158 -73.34 -16.34 27.82
C GLU A 158 -71.94 -16.55 27.18
N GLU A 159 -71.86 -16.64 25.89
CA GLU A 159 -70.65 -16.73 25.10
C GLU A 159 -70.22 -15.34 24.63
N THR A 160 -68.97 -14.98 24.96
CA THR A 160 -68.32 -13.74 24.48
C THR A 160 -67.06 -14.08 23.73
N GLU A 161 -66.75 -13.33 22.68
CA GLU A 161 -65.49 -13.43 22.00
C GLU A 161 -64.45 -12.54 22.70
N GLU A 162 -63.29 -13.13 23.04
CA GLU A 162 -62.17 -12.44 23.65
C GLU A 162 -60.95 -12.53 22.70
N GLU A 163 -60.32 -11.42 22.39
CA GLU A 163 -59.06 -11.39 21.68
C GLU A 163 -57.92 -11.78 22.58
N TYR A 164 -57.02 -12.61 22.11
CA TYR A 164 -55.80 -12.97 22.79
C TYR A 164 -54.61 -12.95 21.82
N GLU A 165 -53.44 -12.61 22.32
CA GLU A 165 -52.20 -12.64 21.60
C GLU A 165 -51.54 -13.99 21.80
N TYR A 166 -50.94 -14.51 20.69
CA TYR A 166 -50.12 -15.70 20.73
C TYR A 166 -48.91 -15.52 19.81
N GLU A 167 -47.82 -16.20 20.16
CA GLU A 167 -46.60 -16.21 19.37
C GLU A 167 -46.64 -17.36 18.39
N GLU A 168 -46.24 -17.07 17.14
CA GLU A 168 -46.08 -18.05 16.07
C GLU A 168 -44.71 -17.85 15.37
N GLU A 169 -44.06 -18.96 15.09
CA GLU A 169 -42.83 -18.92 14.26
C GLU A 169 -43.20 -18.79 12.78
N GLU A 170 -42.63 -17.78 12.12
CA GLU A 170 -42.79 -17.53 10.69
C GLU A 170 -41.47 -17.64 10.01
N GLU A 171 -41.39 -18.45 8.95
CA GLU A 171 -40.23 -18.49 8.07
C GLU A 171 -40.26 -17.30 7.10
N TYR A 172 -39.10 -16.66 6.93
CA TYR A 172 -38.92 -15.61 5.94
C TYR A 172 -37.58 -15.80 5.22
N THR A 173 -37.51 -15.33 3.99
CA THR A 173 -36.28 -15.41 3.16
C THR A 173 -35.54 -14.09 3.25
N VAL A 174 -34.25 -14.17 3.44
CA VAL A 174 -33.31 -13.06 3.41
C VAL A 174 -32.49 -13.19 2.13
N THR A 175 -32.46 -12.12 1.35
CA THR A 175 -31.60 -12.02 0.15
C THR A 175 -30.27 -11.42 0.56
N ILE A 176 -29.17 -12.04 0.15
CA ILE A 176 -27.83 -11.71 0.57
C ILE A 176 -26.95 -11.52 -0.66
N LEU A 177 -26.15 -10.47 -0.70
CA LEU A 177 -25.10 -10.32 -1.67
C LEU A 177 -23.76 -10.59 -0.98
N ASP A 178 -23.14 -11.71 -1.34
CA ASP A 178 -21.77 -12.02 -0.91
C ASP A 178 -20.79 -11.32 -1.86
N VAL A 179 -19.99 -10.41 -1.30
CA VAL A 179 -18.97 -9.62 -2.00
C VAL A 179 -17.61 -10.18 -1.64
N THR A 180 -16.92 -10.74 -2.62
CA THR A 180 -15.59 -11.33 -2.42
C THR A 180 -14.59 -10.64 -3.32
N LEU A 181 -13.52 -10.10 -2.74
CA LEU A 181 -12.34 -9.67 -3.46
C LEU A 181 -11.22 -10.64 -3.16
N THR A 182 -10.64 -11.21 -4.20
CA THR A 182 -9.44 -12.03 -4.13
C THR A 182 -8.28 -11.24 -4.72
N ALA A 183 -7.16 -11.15 -4.01
CA ALA A 183 -5.94 -10.51 -4.47
C ALA A 183 -4.79 -11.53 -4.53
N VAL A 184 -4.07 -11.53 -5.64
CA VAL A 184 -2.84 -12.31 -5.84
C VAL A 184 -1.66 -11.36 -5.70
N ASP A 185 -0.61 -11.77 -4.99
CA ASP A 185 0.61 -10.98 -4.85
C ASP A 185 1.22 -10.67 -6.23
N LEU A 186 1.55 -9.39 -6.48
CA LEU A 186 2.08 -8.94 -7.75
C LEU A 186 3.37 -9.67 -8.15
N ASN A 187 4.22 -10.04 -7.19
CA ASN A 187 5.42 -10.84 -7.46
C ASN A 187 5.06 -12.21 -8.07
N VAL A 188 3.92 -12.78 -7.69
CA VAL A 188 3.44 -14.04 -8.24
C VAL A 188 2.91 -13.85 -9.66
N VAL A 189 2.14 -12.79 -9.89
CA VAL A 189 1.58 -12.45 -11.21
C VAL A 189 2.73 -12.21 -12.20
N VAL A 190 3.63 -11.28 -11.93
CA VAL A 190 4.72 -10.91 -12.85
C VAL A 190 5.70 -12.06 -13.12
N ALA A 191 5.86 -13.00 -12.19
CA ALA A 191 6.71 -14.17 -12.39
C ALA A 191 6.25 -15.06 -13.57
N GLY A 192 4.95 -15.02 -13.89
CA GLY A 192 4.37 -15.72 -15.03
C GLY A 192 4.68 -15.09 -16.40
N HIS A 193 4.99 -13.79 -16.41
CA HIS A 193 5.20 -12.98 -17.62
C HIS A 193 6.65 -12.86 -18.05
N MET A 194 7.60 -13.36 -17.25
CA MET A 194 9.03 -13.22 -17.47
C MET A 194 9.68 -14.52 -17.94
N ASN A 195 10.63 -14.41 -18.87
CA ASN A 195 11.57 -15.49 -19.15
C ASN A 195 12.66 -15.56 -18.06
N GLU A 196 13.52 -16.59 -18.07
CA GLU A 196 14.52 -16.82 -17.01
C GLU A 196 15.53 -15.67 -16.89
N GLU A 197 15.94 -15.03 -18.00
CA GLU A 197 16.84 -13.89 -18.00
C GLU A 197 16.19 -12.66 -17.37
N GLN A 198 14.92 -12.40 -17.70
CA GLN A 198 14.13 -11.32 -17.12
C GLN A 198 13.90 -11.52 -15.64
N LYS A 199 13.68 -12.76 -15.17
CA LYS A 199 13.56 -13.09 -13.75
C LYS A 199 14.83 -12.78 -12.95
N GLU A 200 16.01 -13.05 -13.53
CA GLU A 200 17.28 -12.70 -12.89
C GLU A 200 17.45 -11.18 -12.77
N ILE A 201 17.07 -10.43 -13.81
CA ILE A 201 17.11 -8.96 -13.81
C ILE A 201 16.08 -8.41 -12.83
N TYR A 202 14.86 -8.95 -12.85
CA TYR A 202 13.79 -8.60 -11.91
C TYR A 202 14.23 -8.77 -10.45
N ALA A 203 14.79 -9.94 -10.12
CA ALA A 203 15.25 -10.21 -8.77
C ALA A 203 16.31 -9.20 -8.30
N LEU A 204 17.24 -8.84 -9.21
CA LEU A 204 18.26 -7.82 -8.93
C LEU A 204 17.64 -6.44 -8.69
N TYR A 205 16.73 -6.00 -9.55
CA TYR A 205 16.07 -4.71 -9.42
C TYR A 205 15.20 -4.65 -8.15
N ASN A 206 14.45 -5.70 -7.89
CA ASN A 206 13.57 -5.78 -6.71
C ASN A 206 14.35 -5.81 -5.39
N GLU A 207 15.54 -6.46 -5.37
CA GLU A 207 16.43 -6.46 -4.20
C GLU A 207 17.11 -5.11 -3.98
N THR A 208 17.49 -4.41 -5.06
CA THR A 208 18.24 -3.15 -4.97
C THR A 208 17.34 -1.91 -4.90
N HIS A 209 16.07 -2.03 -5.26
CA HIS A 209 15.08 -0.94 -5.32
C HIS A 209 15.54 0.27 -6.17
N GLY A 210 16.46 0.11 -7.09
CA GLY A 210 16.90 1.13 -8.04
C GLY A 210 17.47 2.43 -7.47
N LEU A 211 18.00 2.47 -6.25
CA LEU A 211 18.22 3.70 -5.49
C LEU A 211 19.58 4.38 -5.57
N VAL A 212 19.55 5.70 -5.45
CA VAL A 212 20.71 6.62 -5.54
C VAL A 212 21.05 7.34 -4.24
N GLN A 213 20.19 7.36 -3.23
CA GLN A 213 20.41 8.14 -1.99
C GLN A 213 20.48 7.27 -0.75
N GLN A 214 21.43 7.56 0.14
CA GLN A 214 21.50 6.93 1.46
C GLN A 214 20.41 7.49 2.39
N PHE A 215 19.34 6.71 2.56
CA PHE A 215 18.42 6.92 3.67
C PHE A 215 18.51 5.75 4.64
N TYR A 216 18.50 6.07 5.91
CA TYR A 216 18.54 5.10 6.98
C TYR A 216 17.11 4.79 7.45
N THR A 217 16.96 3.68 8.14
CA THR A 217 15.65 3.30 8.70
C THR A 217 15.07 4.42 9.57
N PRO A 218 13.79 4.79 9.39
CA PRO A 218 13.12 5.76 10.26
C PRO A 218 12.72 5.18 11.63
N LEU A 219 12.79 3.86 11.78
CA LEU A 219 12.41 3.13 13.00
C LEU A 219 13.45 2.05 13.29
N ASP A 220 13.75 1.83 14.57
CA ASP A 220 14.66 0.76 15.01
C ASP A 220 13.94 -0.61 15.06
N LEU A 221 13.36 -1.01 13.92
CA LEU A 221 12.71 -2.31 13.74
C LEU A 221 12.59 -2.63 12.24
N TYR A 222 12.33 -3.89 11.91
CA TYR A 222 12.01 -4.29 10.54
C TYR A 222 10.57 -3.86 10.22
N TRP A 223 10.39 -2.64 9.72
CA TRP A 223 9.11 -1.95 9.60
C TRP A 223 8.35 -2.27 8.31
N TYR A 224 8.94 -2.88 7.30
CA TYR A 224 8.29 -3.21 6.02
C TYR A 224 6.98 -3.99 6.19
N ASN A 225 6.93 -4.89 7.18
CA ASN A 225 5.71 -5.66 7.50
C ASN A 225 4.61 -4.83 8.18
N TYR A 226 4.87 -3.58 8.47
CA TYR A 226 3.95 -2.65 9.13
C TYR A 226 3.49 -1.52 8.22
N VAL A 227 3.85 -1.56 6.92
CA VAL A 227 3.35 -0.59 5.94
C VAL A 227 1.85 -0.81 5.78
N SER A 228 1.08 0.22 6.08
CA SER A 228 -0.39 0.21 5.99
C SER A 228 -0.91 1.01 4.80
N SER A 229 -0.09 1.87 4.20
CA SER A 229 -0.43 2.59 2.98
C SER A 229 0.83 3.08 2.28
N TYR A 230 0.91 2.83 1.01
CA TYR A 230 1.99 3.27 0.14
C TYR A 230 1.73 4.67 -0.45
N TYR A 231 2.72 5.20 -1.12
CA TYR A 231 2.63 6.37 -1.97
C TYR A 231 1.71 6.07 -3.17
N GLY A 232 0.89 7.05 -3.58
CA GLY A 232 0.02 6.94 -4.74
C GLY A 232 -1.43 7.33 -4.48
N TYR A 233 -2.31 6.99 -5.41
CA TYR A 233 -3.75 7.24 -5.27
C TYR A 233 -4.38 6.28 -4.27
N ARG A 234 -5.25 6.80 -3.42
CA ARG A 234 -6.02 6.01 -2.45
C ARG A 234 -7.33 6.71 -2.07
N ILE A 235 -8.23 5.95 -1.45
CA ILE A 235 -9.34 6.56 -0.72
C ILE A 235 -8.83 7.01 0.66
N ASN A 236 -9.01 8.28 0.98
CA ASN A 236 -8.60 8.84 2.27
C ASN A 236 -9.39 8.18 3.41
N PRO A 237 -8.76 7.51 4.38
CA PRO A 237 -9.46 6.79 5.44
C PRO A 237 -10.18 7.71 6.43
N VAL A 238 -9.90 9.03 6.42
CA VAL A 238 -10.55 10.03 7.29
C VAL A 238 -11.78 10.63 6.61
N THR A 239 -11.65 11.01 5.33
CA THR A 239 -12.70 11.75 4.60
C THR A 239 -13.55 10.84 3.70
N GLY A 240 -13.04 9.68 3.31
CA GLY A 240 -13.67 8.80 2.31
C GLY A 240 -13.57 9.32 0.88
N GLU A 241 -12.78 10.37 0.64
CA GLU A 241 -12.59 10.99 -0.68
C GLU A 241 -11.29 10.50 -1.32
N GLU A 242 -11.22 10.61 -2.64
CA GLU A 242 -9.98 10.36 -3.38
C GLU A 242 -8.85 11.26 -2.87
N GLN A 243 -7.69 10.69 -2.67
CA GLN A 243 -6.50 11.39 -2.22
C GLN A 243 -5.24 10.83 -2.89
N PHE A 244 -4.36 11.74 -3.27
CA PHE A 244 -2.98 11.38 -3.57
C PHE A 244 -2.16 11.34 -2.28
N HIS A 245 -1.68 10.16 -1.89
CA HIS A 245 -0.84 9.96 -0.72
C HIS A 245 0.63 10.22 -1.06
N ARG A 246 1.22 11.25 -0.47
CA ARG A 246 2.57 11.73 -0.79
C ARG A 246 3.67 10.96 -0.07
N GLY A 247 3.32 10.12 0.88
CA GLY A 247 4.24 9.41 1.77
C GLY A 247 3.95 7.93 1.85
N VAL A 248 4.60 7.29 2.81
CA VAL A 248 4.32 5.93 3.25
C VAL A 248 3.86 5.97 4.70
N ASP A 249 2.80 5.24 5.03
CA ASP A 249 2.28 5.09 6.38
C ASP A 249 2.73 3.76 6.97
N ILE A 250 3.41 3.81 8.11
CA ILE A 250 3.94 2.65 8.83
C ILE A 250 3.18 2.51 10.14
N ALA A 251 2.28 1.51 10.23
CA ALA A 251 1.40 1.25 11.36
C ALA A 251 2.15 0.63 12.53
N VAL A 252 2.62 1.47 13.44
CA VAL A 252 3.34 1.07 14.66
C VAL A 252 2.71 1.71 15.89
N PRO A 253 2.89 1.11 17.10
CA PRO A 253 2.33 1.66 18.34
C PRO A 253 2.79 3.09 18.62
N THR A 254 1.91 3.91 19.21
CA THR A 254 2.27 5.21 19.76
C THR A 254 3.44 5.07 20.75
N GLY A 255 4.42 5.97 20.67
CA GLY A 255 5.60 5.95 21.51
C GLY A 255 6.79 5.19 20.93
N THR A 256 6.66 4.57 19.73
CA THR A 256 7.81 4.00 19.02
C THR A 256 8.77 5.12 18.64
N GLN A 257 10.07 4.95 18.88
CA GLN A 257 11.08 5.96 18.54
C GLN A 257 11.16 6.18 17.04
N VAL A 258 11.16 7.45 16.63
CA VAL A 258 11.36 7.89 15.25
C VAL A 258 12.80 8.41 15.13
N LEU A 259 13.50 7.88 14.13
CA LEU A 259 14.90 8.19 13.85
C LEU A 259 15.01 9.09 12.62
N ALA A 260 15.97 10.00 12.62
CA ALA A 260 16.32 10.73 11.41
C ALA A 260 16.86 9.77 10.36
N SER A 261 16.23 9.73 9.18
CA SER A 261 16.66 8.86 8.08
C SER A 261 17.84 9.42 7.28
N MET A 262 18.24 10.65 7.53
CA MET A 262 19.39 11.29 6.90
C MET A 262 20.05 12.30 7.84
N ASP A 263 21.28 12.65 7.53
CA ASP A 263 21.94 13.81 8.12
C ASP A 263 21.29 15.09 7.59
N GLY A 264 21.22 16.14 8.40
CA GLY A 264 20.72 17.43 7.92
C GLY A 264 20.38 18.41 9.04
N THR A 265 19.74 19.50 8.64
CA THR A 265 19.22 20.51 9.57
C THR A 265 17.71 20.35 9.69
N VAL A 266 17.20 20.36 10.90
CA VAL A 266 15.76 20.41 11.16
C VAL A 266 15.25 21.79 10.72
N THR A 267 14.52 21.84 9.62
CA THR A 267 13.93 23.10 9.12
C THR A 267 12.56 23.37 9.73
N THR A 268 11.89 22.32 10.19
CA THR A 268 10.58 22.42 10.85
C THR A 268 10.46 21.38 11.96
N ALA A 269 10.02 21.80 13.14
CA ALA A 269 9.59 20.94 14.24
C ALA A 269 8.41 21.64 14.93
N THR A 270 7.17 21.28 14.57
CA THR A 270 5.97 21.99 15.00
C THR A 270 4.72 21.11 14.86
N TYR A 271 3.55 21.71 15.09
CA TYR A 271 2.24 21.11 14.88
C TYR A 271 1.50 21.77 13.71
N ASP A 272 0.81 20.95 12.92
CA ASP A 272 -0.10 21.34 11.83
C ASP A 272 -1.38 20.51 11.92
N ALA A 273 -2.52 21.02 11.44
CA ALA A 273 -3.80 20.34 11.55
C ALA A 273 -3.87 19.06 10.69
N SER A 274 -3.13 19.01 9.57
CA SER A 274 -3.06 17.84 8.69
C SER A 274 -2.01 16.84 9.19
N TYR A 275 -0.74 17.26 9.27
CA TYR A 275 0.39 16.41 9.64
C TYR A 275 0.49 16.10 11.15
N GLY A 276 -0.29 16.79 12.01
CA GLY A 276 -0.11 16.70 13.46
C GLY A 276 1.22 17.27 13.91
N ASN A 277 1.85 16.68 14.91
CA ASN A 277 3.24 16.97 15.23
C ASN A 277 4.13 16.38 14.14
N TYR A 278 5.01 17.19 13.56
CA TYR A 278 5.88 16.76 12.48
C TYR A 278 7.24 17.41 12.51
N VAL A 279 8.22 16.71 11.95
CA VAL A 279 9.61 17.15 11.77
C VAL A 279 9.94 17.13 10.29
N VAL A 280 10.67 18.15 9.83
CA VAL A 280 11.29 18.19 8.49
C VAL A 280 12.78 18.36 8.65
N ILE A 281 13.55 17.51 7.97
CA ILE A 281 15.02 17.57 7.92
C ILE A 281 15.42 17.83 6.47
N GLU A 282 16.36 18.74 6.27
CA GLU A 282 16.82 19.14 4.93
C GLU A 282 18.34 19.13 4.84
N LYS A 283 18.88 18.65 3.70
CA LYS A 283 20.28 18.71 3.33
C LYS A 283 20.44 18.53 1.83
N ASP A 284 21.21 19.40 1.19
CA ASP A 284 21.64 19.28 -0.22
C ASP A 284 20.50 19.06 -1.22
N GLY A 285 19.32 19.70 -0.99
CA GLY A 285 18.11 19.57 -1.78
C GLY A 285 17.23 18.38 -1.39
N TYR A 286 17.71 17.49 -0.53
CA TYR A 286 16.91 16.39 0.02
C TYR A 286 16.13 16.84 1.25
N ILE A 287 14.88 16.37 1.33
CA ILE A 287 13.96 16.64 2.43
C ILE A 287 13.36 15.34 2.92
N THR A 288 13.38 15.10 4.22
CA THR A 288 12.57 14.07 4.88
C THR A 288 11.57 14.69 5.81
N LYS A 289 10.32 14.23 5.77
CA LYS A 289 9.24 14.68 6.63
C LYS A 289 8.66 13.50 7.41
N TYR A 290 8.52 13.66 8.72
CA TYR A 290 7.99 12.67 9.66
C TYR A 290 6.77 13.26 10.34
N ALA A 291 5.61 12.66 10.17
CA ALA A 291 4.34 13.22 10.63
C ALA A 291 3.55 12.28 11.55
N HIS A 292 2.44 12.80 12.07
CA HIS A 292 1.53 12.18 13.04
C HIS A 292 2.19 11.77 14.36
N MET A 293 3.33 12.42 14.69
CA MET A 293 4.13 12.11 15.87
C MET A 293 3.39 12.44 17.17
N ASP A 294 3.70 11.72 18.25
CA ASP A 294 3.22 12.01 19.59
C ASP A 294 4.08 13.09 20.24
N THR A 295 5.40 12.91 20.20
CA THR A 295 6.38 13.86 20.77
C THR A 295 7.42 14.27 19.75
N LEU A 296 7.93 15.49 19.90
CA LEU A 296 9.10 16.01 19.15
C LEU A 296 10.28 16.13 20.12
N SER A 297 11.41 15.52 19.77
CA SER A 297 12.66 15.54 20.58
C SER A 297 13.72 16.50 20.02
N VAL A 298 13.41 17.17 18.90
CA VAL A 298 14.29 18.11 18.21
C VAL A 298 13.60 19.45 18.01
N SER A 299 14.38 20.49 17.70
CA SER A 299 13.89 21.84 17.46
C SER A 299 14.37 22.36 16.10
N THR A 300 13.59 23.27 15.51
CA THR A 300 13.99 23.97 14.28
C THR A 300 15.37 24.63 14.44
N GLY A 301 16.22 24.45 13.44
CA GLY A 301 17.64 24.91 13.44
C GLY A 301 18.61 23.88 13.99
N GLN A 302 18.15 22.80 14.60
CA GLN A 302 19.04 21.75 15.12
C GLN A 302 19.65 20.94 13.97
N VAL A 303 20.96 20.71 14.03
CA VAL A 303 21.66 19.77 13.14
C VAL A 303 21.55 18.38 13.74
N VAL A 304 21.17 17.41 12.93
CA VAL A 304 21.03 16.00 13.31
C VAL A 304 21.83 15.12 12.34
N THR A 305 22.22 13.96 12.83
CA THR A 305 22.76 12.87 12.01
C THR A 305 21.69 11.77 11.88
N HIS A 306 21.79 10.96 10.85
CA HIS A 306 20.95 9.77 10.73
C HIS A 306 21.03 8.93 12.02
N GLY A 307 19.93 8.26 12.37
CA GLY A 307 19.80 7.51 13.62
C GLY A 307 19.56 8.37 14.87
N THR A 308 19.62 9.71 14.76
CA THR A 308 19.21 10.59 15.87
C THR A 308 17.73 10.42 16.17
N VAL A 309 17.35 10.19 17.44
CA VAL A 309 15.94 10.14 17.85
C VAL A 309 15.34 11.54 17.74
N ILE A 310 14.37 11.70 16.84
CA ILE A 310 13.71 12.99 16.55
C ILE A 310 12.36 13.13 17.24
N GLY A 311 11.85 12.05 17.83
CA GLY A 311 10.59 12.01 18.57
C GLY A 311 10.02 10.60 18.64
N THR A 312 8.70 10.51 18.79
CA THR A 312 7.98 9.23 18.86
C THR A 312 6.74 9.24 17.96
N THR A 313 6.38 8.09 17.43
CA THR A 313 5.15 7.88 16.65
C THR A 313 3.91 8.16 17.48
N GLY A 314 2.85 8.59 16.83
CA GLY A 314 1.58 8.93 17.47
C GLY A 314 0.37 8.79 16.57
N ASN A 315 -0.66 9.59 16.87
CA ASN A 315 -1.90 9.68 16.13
C ASN A 315 -2.43 11.12 16.13
N THR A 316 -1.53 12.09 15.93
CA THR A 316 -1.88 13.52 15.94
C THR A 316 -2.21 14.02 14.54
N GLY A 317 -2.98 15.12 14.44
CA GLY A 317 -3.43 15.68 13.16
C GLY A 317 -4.55 14.88 12.50
N SER A 318 -4.57 14.85 11.16
CA SER A 318 -5.57 14.11 10.38
C SER A 318 -5.15 12.65 10.21
N SER A 319 -5.44 11.82 11.22
CA SER A 319 -5.01 10.42 11.30
C SER A 319 -6.11 9.56 11.92
N THR A 320 -6.26 8.32 11.46
CA THR A 320 -7.25 7.34 11.94
C THR A 320 -6.69 6.35 12.95
N GLY A 321 -5.37 6.25 13.09
CA GLY A 321 -4.72 5.29 13.98
C GLY A 321 -3.25 5.60 14.16
N SER A 322 -2.60 4.95 15.13
CA SER A 322 -1.17 5.17 15.41
C SER A 322 -0.31 4.69 14.26
N HIS A 323 0.46 5.59 13.66
CA HIS A 323 1.42 5.31 12.58
C HIS A 323 2.49 6.40 12.47
N LEU A 324 3.53 6.12 11.72
CA LEU A 324 4.45 7.11 11.19
C LEU A 324 4.10 7.35 9.72
N HIS A 325 3.82 8.60 9.35
CA HIS A 325 3.79 9.02 7.96
C HIS A 325 5.15 9.61 7.59
N ILE A 326 5.79 9.10 6.53
CA ILE A 326 7.09 9.60 6.07
C ILE A 326 7.04 10.00 4.60
N GLU A 327 7.55 11.20 4.28
CA GLU A 327 7.74 11.69 2.91
C GLU A 327 9.22 11.96 2.68
N CYS A 328 9.68 11.70 1.44
CA CYS A 328 11.00 12.11 0.99
C CYS A 328 10.91 12.87 -0.33
N LEU A 329 11.67 13.97 -0.44
CA LEU A 329 11.68 14.80 -1.62
C LEU A 329 13.14 15.12 -2.01
N TYR A 330 13.34 15.38 -3.30
CA TYR A 330 14.58 15.93 -3.84
C TYR A 330 14.28 17.10 -4.78
N ASN A 331 14.83 18.28 -4.50
CA ASN A 331 14.59 19.52 -5.24
C ASN A 331 13.10 19.86 -5.45
N GLY A 332 12.23 19.39 -4.54
CA GLY A 332 10.78 19.60 -4.58
C GLY A 332 9.98 18.43 -5.17
N ASP A 333 10.64 17.53 -5.89
CA ASP A 333 10.00 16.31 -6.42
C ASP A 333 9.93 15.22 -5.35
N ILE A 334 8.82 14.50 -5.31
CA ILE A 334 8.62 13.43 -4.33
C ILE A 334 9.37 12.19 -4.80
N ILE A 335 10.25 11.69 -3.93
CA ILE A 335 11.03 10.48 -4.16
C ILE A 335 10.68 9.37 -3.15
N THR A 336 9.61 9.53 -2.39
CA THR A 336 9.20 8.61 -1.31
C THR A 336 9.10 7.16 -1.77
N ARG A 337 8.57 6.91 -2.96
CA ARG A 337 8.43 5.58 -3.54
C ARG A 337 9.74 4.81 -3.69
N TYR A 338 10.86 5.51 -3.85
CA TYR A 338 12.16 4.89 -4.06
C TYR A 338 12.86 4.53 -2.75
N LEU A 339 12.22 4.77 -1.62
CA LEU A 339 12.86 4.65 -0.31
C LEU A 339 12.20 3.59 0.58
N PHE A 340 10.96 3.26 0.27
CA PHE A 340 10.13 2.45 1.16
C PHE A 340 9.29 1.45 0.40
#